data_fddad74cda909004211c197f73733f9a
#
_entry.id   fddad74cda909004211c197f73733f9a
#
_cell.length_a   1.000
_cell.length_b   1.000
_cell.length_c   1.000
_cell.angle_alpha   90.00
_cell.angle_beta   90.00
_cell.angle_gamma   90.00
#
_symmetry.space_group_name_H-M   'P 1'
#
loop_
_entity.id
_entity.type
_entity.pdbx_description
1 polymer ?
#
loop_
_entity_poly.entity_id
_entity_poly.type
_entity_poly.pdbx_seq_one_letter_code
_entity_poly.pdbx_strand_id
1 'polypeptide(L)'
;MSEVDAFRDWAEYNIHARQGYLRVFENVPEDELTRDRGASHPGLLGIQCHILGAQWWWMKNASLPPGPVEPSEIRTPPSLAEVQQFEREVDVAIREFFRTLTEEDLDRRYPAPKPAGYSREIDITVRDTLLHLLEEEIQHRGELNALLWQIDVEPPVLDWIDWKYIQRTPPSV
;
A
#
# COMPACT_ATOMS: atom_id res chain seq x y z
N MET A 1 -19.15 3.32 -14.45
CA MET A 1 -18.18 3.12 -13.36
C MET A 1 -17.84 4.52 -12.88
N SER A 2 -18.13 4.81 -11.63
CA SER A 2 -17.81 6.11 -11.02
C SER A 2 -16.30 6.24 -10.79
N GLU A 3 -15.82 7.43 -10.45
CA GLU A 3 -14.40 7.64 -10.11
C GLU A 3 -14.04 6.92 -8.79
N VAL A 4 -14.94 6.97 -7.80
CA VAL A 4 -14.79 6.21 -6.55
C VAL A 4 -14.69 4.71 -6.80
N ASP A 5 -15.49 4.16 -7.75
CA ASP A 5 -15.38 2.75 -8.11
C ASP A 5 -14.02 2.42 -8.75
N ALA A 6 -13.46 3.33 -9.54
CA ALA A 6 -12.14 3.14 -10.14
C ALA A 6 -11.03 3.14 -9.05
N PHE A 7 -11.09 4.05 -8.09
CA PHE A 7 -10.14 4.05 -6.97
C PHE A 7 -10.29 2.82 -6.07
N ARG A 8 -11.53 2.38 -5.83
CA ARG A 8 -11.79 1.13 -5.09
C ARG A 8 -11.20 -0.09 -5.78
N ASP A 9 -11.38 -0.19 -7.09
CA ASP A 9 -10.78 -1.26 -7.89
C ASP A 9 -9.24 -1.26 -7.78
N TRP A 10 -8.61 -0.09 -7.84
CA TRP A 10 -7.18 0.05 -7.66
C TRP A 10 -6.73 -0.34 -6.24
N ALA A 11 -7.48 0.04 -5.22
CA ALA A 11 -7.18 -0.33 -3.84
C ALA A 11 -7.21 -1.84 -3.64
N GLU A 12 -8.22 -2.53 -4.16
CA GLU A 12 -8.31 -4.00 -4.11
C GLU A 12 -7.19 -4.69 -4.92
N TYR A 13 -6.79 -4.11 -6.05
CA TYR A 13 -5.63 -4.60 -6.79
C TYR A 13 -4.32 -4.41 -5.99
N ASN A 14 -4.13 -3.27 -5.33
CA ASN A 14 -2.95 -3.01 -4.51
C ASN A 14 -2.88 -3.99 -3.31
N ILE A 15 -4.01 -4.27 -2.66
CA ILE A 15 -4.12 -5.32 -1.63
C ILE A 15 -3.66 -6.67 -2.20
N HIS A 16 -4.18 -7.07 -3.36
CA HIS A 16 -3.79 -8.31 -4.03
C HIS A 16 -2.28 -8.34 -4.34
N ALA A 17 -1.73 -7.23 -4.82
CA ALA A 17 -0.32 -7.09 -5.14
C ALA A 17 0.57 -7.26 -3.90
N ARG A 18 0.27 -6.54 -2.80
CA ARG A 18 1.02 -6.65 -1.54
C ARG A 18 1.00 -8.07 -0.99
N GLN A 19 -0.15 -8.74 -1.02
CA GLN A 19 -0.26 -10.15 -0.63
C GLN A 19 0.57 -11.06 -1.54
N GLY A 20 0.74 -10.71 -2.81
CA GLY A 20 1.65 -11.38 -3.73
C GLY A 20 3.10 -11.33 -3.24
N TYR A 21 3.59 -10.15 -2.85
CA TYR A 21 4.94 -10.01 -2.28
C TYR A 21 5.10 -10.76 -0.97
N LEU A 22 4.14 -10.70 -0.06
CA LEU A 22 4.22 -11.43 1.21
C LEU A 22 4.34 -12.93 1.01
N ARG A 23 3.63 -13.50 0.02
CA ARG A 23 3.79 -14.94 -0.34
C ARG A 23 5.19 -15.26 -0.87
N VAL A 24 5.80 -14.36 -1.65
CA VAL A 24 7.19 -14.53 -2.10
C VAL A 24 8.14 -14.46 -0.90
N PHE A 25 7.93 -13.51 0.01
CA PHE A 25 8.79 -13.31 1.19
C PHE A 25 8.80 -14.52 2.14
N GLU A 26 7.74 -15.32 2.18
CA GLU A 26 7.69 -16.57 2.97
C GLU A 26 8.80 -17.57 2.61
N ASN A 27 9.35 -17.45 1.39
CA ASN A 27 10.40 -18.33 0.89
C ASN A 27 11.79 -17.65 0.85
N VAL A 28 11.91 -16.45 1.37
CA VAL A 28 13.17 -15.69 1.43
C VAL A 28 13.75 -15.75 2.85
N PRO A 29 15.06 -16.01 3.02
CA PRO A 29 15.70 -15.98 4.34
C PRO A 29 15.50 -14.64 5.05
N GLU A 30 15.28 -14.67 6.36
CA GLU A 30 14.94 -13.48 7.16
C GLU A 30 16.03 -12.40 7.09
N ASP A 31 17.29 -12.78 7.06
CA ASP A 31 18.43 -11.85 6.91
C ASP A 31 18.43 -11.16 5.55
N GLU A 32 17.96 -11.82 4.48
CA GLU A 32 17.79 -11.21 3.16
C GLU A 32 16.58 -10.27 3.12
N LEU A 33 15.49 -10.59 3.85
CA LEU A 33 14.31 -9.74 3.95
C LEU A 33 14.60 -8.39 4.63
N THR A 34 15.53 -8.39 5.58
CA THR A 34 15.85 -7.19 6.38
C THR A 34 17.12 -6.47 5.94
N ARG A 35 17.93 -7.10 5.04
CA ARG A 35 19.20 -6.55 4.58
C ARG A 35 19.02 -5.24 3.82
N ASP A 36 19.65 -4.18 4.32
CA ASP A 36 19.71 -2.90 3.62
C ASP A 36 20.58 -3.01 2.37
N ARG A 37 20.00 -2.64 1.22
CA ARG A 37 20.64 -2.64 -0.10
C ARG A 37 20.69 -1.24 -0.73
N GLY A 38 20.48 -0.20 0.09
CA GLY A 38 20.54 1.19 -0.37
C GLY A 38 19.32 1.62 -1.19
N ALA A 39 18.16 0.99 -0.99
CA ALA A 39 16.89 1.43 -1.52
C ALA A 39 16.28 2.56 -0.67
N SER A 40 15.07 3.00 -0.97
CA SER A 40 14.38 4.06 -0.21
C SER A 40 14.21 3.73 1.26
N HIS A 41 14.00 2.45 1.59
CA HIS A 41 13.83 1.93 2.95
C HIS A 41 14.67 0.66 3.15
N PRO A 42 15.12 0.38 4.39
CA PRO A 42 15.99 -0.75 4.67
C PRO A 42 15.31 -2.10 4.40
N GLY A 43 15.80 -2.83 3.41
CA GLY A 43 15.36 -4.17 3.07
C GLY A 43 13.93 -4.27 2.49
N LEU A 44 13.57 -5.47 2.09
CA LEU A 44 12.25 -5.77 1.51
C LEU A 44 11.11 -5.48 2.50
N LEU A 45 11.27 -5.87 3.77
CA LEU A 45 10.26 -5.64 4.79
C LEU A 45 10.13 -4.17 5.16
N GLY A 46 11.22 -3.39 5.13
CA GLY A 46 11.17 -1.96 5.37
C GLY A 46 10.37 -1.22 4.31
N ILE A 47 10.56 -1.57 3.03
CA ILE A 47 9.76 -1.02 1.93
C ILE A 47 8.29 -1.41 2.07
N GLN A 48 7.98 -2.68 2.37
CA GLN A 48 6.59 -3.12 2.55
C GLN A 48 5.93 -2.40 3.73
N CYS A 49 6.62 -2.23 4.85
CA CYS A 49 6.14 -1.43 5.99
C CYS A 49 5.89 0.02 5.61
N HIS A 50 6.76 0.63 4.80
CA HIS A 50 6.57 1.99 4.33
C HIS A 50 5.29 2.13 3.50
N ILE A 51 5.08 1.23 2.53
CA ILE A 51 3.85 1.22 1.71
C ILE A 51 2.61 1.17 2.60
N LEU A 52 2.58 0.25 3.56
CA LEU A 52 1.46 0.09 4.49
C LEU A 52 1.26 1.32 5.38
N GLY A 53 2.36 1.85 5.91
CA GLY A 53 2.36 3.06 6.72
C GLY A 53 1.86 4.28 5.94
N ALA A 54 2.26 4.44 4.67
CA ALA A 54 1.80 5.50 3.79
C ALA A 54 0.28 5.39 3.56
N GLN A 55 -0.23 4.19 3.20
CA GLN A 55 -1.66 3.94 3.01
C GLN A 55 -2.46 4.37 4.24
N TRP A 56 -2.08 3.85 5.42
CA TRP A 56 -2.77 4.16 6.66
C TRP A 56 -2.69 5.64 7.03
N TRP A 57 -1.49 6.23 6.98
CA TRP A 57 -1.24 7.59 7.42
C TRP A 57 -1.96 8.64 6.56
N TRP A 58 -1.92 8.49 5.24
CA TRP A 58 -2.60 9.40 4.33
C TRP A 58 -4.12 9.30 4.43
N MET A 59 -4.69 8.11 4.55
CA MET A 59 -6.13 7.94 4.77
C MET A 59 -6.58 8.56 6.10
N LYS A 60 -5.78 8.42 7.18
CA LYS A 60 -6.04 9.07 8.46
C LYS A 60 -6.06 10.59 8.33
N ASN A 61 -5.08 11.17 7.65
CA ASN A 61 -4.98 12.63 7.47
C ASN A 61 -6.05 13.20 6.53
N ALA A 62 -6.56 12.43 5.61
CA ALA A 62 -7.71 12.80 4.78
C ALA A 62 -9.01 12.99 5.60
N SER A 63 -8.98 12.88 6.92
CA SER A 63 -10.10 13.07 7.85
C SER A 63 -11.33 12.23 7.51
N LEU A 64 -11.13 11.12 6.85
CA LEU A 64 -12.13 10.07 6.82
C LEU A 64 -12.03 9.34 8.15
N PRO A 65 -13.12 8.77 8.66
CA PRO A 65 -13.08 8.18 9.99
C PRO A 65 -11.80 7.35 10.09
N PRO A 66 -10.99 7.53 11.14
CA PRO A 66 -9.81 6.72 11.31
C PRO A 66 -10.25 5.27 11.23
N GLY A 67 -9.51 4.46 10.51
CA GLY A 67 -9.72 3.02 10.55
C GLY A 67 -9.81 2.58 12.00
N PRO A 68 -10.48 1.49 12.30
CA PRO A 68 -10.84 1.09 13.67
C PRO A 68 -9.63 0.86 14.58
N VAL A 69 -8.40 0.91 14.06
CA VAL A 69 -7.20 0.54 14.81
C VAL A 69 -6.05 1.48 14.47
N GLU A 70 -5.44 2.10 15.50
CA GLU A 70 -4.07 2.59 15.37
C GLU A 70 -3.18 1.36 15.12
N PRO A 71 -2.34 1.38 14.06
CA PRO A 71 -1.49 0.23 13.77
C PRO A 71 -0.60 -0.10 14.96
N SER A 72 -0.40 -1.37 15.18
CA SER A 72 0.57 -1.85 16.17
C SER A 72 1.94 -1.23 15.90
N GLU A 73 2.65 -0.83 16.96
CA GLU A 73 4.04 -0.41 16.81
C GLU A 73 4.86 -1.55 16.20
N ILE A 74 5.46 -1.28 15.06
CA ILE A 74 6.32 -2.23 14.38
C ILE A 74 7.76 -1.96 14.76
N ARG A 75 8.46 -2.98 15.23
CA ARG A 75 9.90 -2.88 15.54
C ARG A 75 10.72 -2.62 14.29
N THR A 76 11.91 -2.09 14.44
CA THR A 76 12.87 -1.86 13.35
C THR A 76 14.15 -2.66 13.62
N PRO A 77 14.55 -3.58 12.73
CA PRO A 77 13.83 -4.06 11.55
C PRO A 77 12.60 -4.91 11.92
N PRO A 78 11.53 -4.88 11.10
CA PRO A 78 10.34 -5.70 11.34
C PRO A 78 10.60 -7.18 11.02
N SER A 79 9.84 -8.08 11.64
CA SER A 79 9.74 -9.46 11.18
C SER A 79 8.66 -9.60 10.11
N LEU A 80 8.73 -10.66 9.29
CA LEU A 80 7.68 -10.96 8.30
C LEU A 80 6.30 -11.09 8.96
N ALA A 81 6.21 -11.73 10.13
CA ALA A 81 4.95 -11.91 10.84
C ALA A 81 4.31 -10.57 11.28
N GLU A 82 5.13 -9.61 11.74
CA GLU A 82 4.67 -8.26 12.07
C GLU A 82 4.16 -7.52 10.83
N VAL A 83 4.86 -7.63 9.70
CA VAL A 83 4.43 -7.02 8.44
C VAL A 83 3.12 -7.64 7.94
N GLN A 84 2.98 -8.96 8.00
CA GLN A 84 1.74 -9.65 7.66
C GLN A 84 0.56 -9.26 8.56
N GLN A 85 0.80 -9.04 9.84
CA GLN A 85 -0.24 -8.55 10.75
C GLN A 85 -0.65 -7.11 10.39
N PHE A 86 0.33 -6.23 10.16
CA PHE A 86 0.09 -4.86 9.77
C PHE A 86 -0.66 -4.77 8.43
N GLU A 87 -0.33 -5.61 7.46
CA GLU A 87 -1.08 -5.74 6.19
C GLU A 87 -2.56 -5.98 6.45
N ARG A 88 -2.89 -6.99 7.29
CA ARG A 88 -4.30 -7.29 7.61
C ARG A 88 -5.03 -6.10 8.23
N GLU A 89 -4.39 -5.36 9.12
CA GLU A 89 -4.96 -4.18 9.78
C GLU A 89 -5.21 -3.05 8.77
N VAL A 90 -4.23 -2.78 7.91
CA VAL A 90 -4.33 -1.75 6.87
C VAL A 90 -5.37 -2.13 5.81
N ASP A 91 -5.45 -3.40 5.40
CA ASP A 91 -6.46 -3.88 4.44
C ASP A 91 -7.90 -3.66 4.95
N VAL A 92 -8.14 -3.90 6.24
CA VAL A 92 -9.44 -3.61 6.87
C VAL A 92 -9.74 -2.11 6.83
N ALA A 93 -8.75 -1.28 7.16
CA ALA A 93 -8.90 0.18 7.15
C ALA A 93 -9.18 0.71 5.72
N ILE A 94 -8.47 0.20 4.70
CA ILE A 94 -8.68 0.56 3.30
C ILE A 94 -10.12 0.23 2.86
N ARG A 95 -10.59 -0.97 3.13
CA ARG A 95 -11.95 -1.38 2.74
C ARG A 95 -13.02 -0.57 3.44
N GLU A 96 -12.83 -0.26 4.72
CA GLU A 96 -13.77 0.58 5.47
C GLU A 96 -13.78 2.02 4.93
N PHE A 97 -12.62 2.58 4.60
CA PHE A 97 -12.50 3.86 3.94
C PHE A 97 -13.33 3.92 2.64
N PHE A 98 -13.13 2.96 1.74
CA PHE A 98 -13.84 2.92 0.47
C PHE A 98 -15.31 2.55 0.58
N ARG A 99 -15.73 1.92 1.69
CA ARG A 99 -17.14 1.65 1.94
C ARG A 99 -17.96 2.92 2.18
N THR A 100 -17.34 3.94 2.76
CA THR A 100 -17.99 5.21 3.13
C THR A 100 -17.72 6.35 2.16
N LEU A 101 -16.71 6.24 1.30
CA LEU A 101 -16.29 7.27 0.36
C LEU A 101 -17.36 7.51 -0.72
N THR A 102 -17.70 8.78 -0.94
CA THR A 102 -18.63 9.23 -1.99
C THR A 102 -17.91 10.04 -3.07
N GLU A 103 -18.57 10.28 -4.22
CA GLU A 103 -18.02 11.14 -5.28
C GLU A 103 -17.79 12.58 -4.78
N GLU A 104 -18.66 13.09 -3.91
CA GLU A 104 -18.52 14.43 -3.33
C GLU A 104 -17.31 14.56 -2.42
N ASP A 105 -16.92 13.47 -1.73
CA ASP A 105 -15.75 13.46 -0.87
C ASP A 105 -14.45 13.64 -1.64
N LEU A 106 -14.38 13.26 -2.91
CA LEU A 106 -13.17 13.36 -3.72
C LEU A 106 -12.66 14.79 -3.85
N ASP A 107 -13.55 15.76 -3.89
CA ASP A 107 -13.21 17.19 -3.99
C ASP A 107 -13.06 17.89 -2.63
N ARG A 108 -13.30 17.18 -1.54
CA ARG A 108 -13.14 17.69 -0.19
C ARG A 108 -11.67 18.01 0.07
N ARG A 109 -11.42 19.28 0.48
CA ARG A 109 -10.07 19.77 0.78
C ARG A 109 -9.74 19.64 2.25
N TYR A 110 -8.47 19.42 2.51
CA TYR A 110 -7.91 19.46 3.86
C TYR A 110 -6.44 19.91 3.82
N PRO A 111 -5.89 20.45 4.92
CA PRO A 111 -4.48 20.82 4.98
C PRO A 111 -3.59 19.62 4.75
N ALA A 112 -2.75 19.68 3.71
CA ALA A 112 -1.81 18.61 3.45
C ALA A 112 -0.85 18.47 4.63
N PRO A 113 -0.55 17.22 5.05
CA PRO A 113 0.54 16.98 5.96
C PRO A 113 1.83 17.55 5.36
N LYS A 114 2.52 18.38 6.12
CA LYS A 114 3.67 19.13 5.62
C LYS A 114 4.93 18.25 5.59
N PRO A 115 5.47 17.94 4.42
CA PRO A 115 6.72 17.20 4.34
C PRO A 115 7.87 18.02 4.94
N ALA A 116 8.89 17.34 5.46
CA ALA A 116 10.10 17.99 5.96
C ALA A 116 10.77 18.82 4.85
N GLY A 117 11.15 20.07 5.18
CA GLY A 117 11.78 20.98 4.23
C GLY A 117 10.86 21.89 3.43
N TYR A 118 9.53 21.72 3.52
CA TYR A 118 8.58 22.62 2.89
C TYR A 118 8.18 23.74 3.85
N SER A 119 8.13 24.99 3.35
CA SER A 119 7.76 26.18 4.15
C SER A 119 6.29 26.60 3.99
N ARG A 120 5.64 26.20 2.88
CA ARG A 120 4.23 26.53 2.61
C ARG A 120 3.30 25.42 3.06
N GLU A 121 2.19 25.84 3.65
CA GLU A 121 1.01 25.00 3.80
C GLU A 121 0.18 25.07 2.52
N ILE A 122 -0.31 23.92 2.09
CA ILE A 122 -1.25 23.83 0.94
C ILE A 122 -2.42 22.96 1.35
N ASP A 123 -3.56 23.22 0.74
CA ASP A 123 -4.69 22.31 0.78
C ASP A 123 -4.62 21.35 -0.39
N ILE A 124 -4.87 20.09 -0.12
CA ILE A 124 -5.04 19.04 -1.13
C ILE A 124 -6.45 18.46 -1.05
N THR A 125 -6.85 17.75 -2.09
CA THR A 125 -8.11 17.03 -2.10
C THR A 125 -7.95 15.58 -1.66
N VAL A 126 -9.04 14.92 -1.30
CA VAL A 126 -9.06 13.47 -1.09
C VAL A 126 -8.62 12.74 -2.38
N ARG A 127 -9.02 13.24 -3.54
CA ARG A 127 -8.57 12.74 -4.85
C ARG A 127 -7.05 12.78 -5.00
N ASP A 128 -6.41 13.92 -4.64
CA ASP A 128 -4.94 14.03 -4.69
C ASP A 128 -4.28 12.99 -3.80
N THR A 129 -4.85 12.74 -2.62
CA THR A 129 -4.38 11.69 -1.70
C THR A 129 -4.47 10.31 -2.33
N LEU A 130 -5.59 9.97 -2.95
CA LEU A 130 -5.76 8.66 -3.59
C LEU A 130 -4.81 8.48 -4.77
N LEU A 131 -4.58 9.51 -5.57
CA LEU A 131 -3.59 9.49 -6.66
C LEU A 131 -2.17 9.31 -6.12
N HIS A 132 -1.81 10.01 -5.04
CA HIS A 132 -0.53 9.83 -4.38
C HIS A 132 -0.33 8.40 -3.86
N LEU A 133 -1.35 7.80 -3.24
CA LEU A 133 -1.29 6.42 -2.77
C LEU A 133 -1.13 5.40 -3.91
N LEU A 134 -1.67 5.68 -5.10
CA LEU A 134 -1.41 4.86 -6.29
C LEU A 134 0.05 4.96 -6.74
N GLU A 135 0.60 6.18 -6.76
CA GLU A 135 1.98 6.44 -7.15
C GLU A 135 2.95 5.77 -6.19
N GLU A 136 2.77 5.91 -4.88
CA GLU A 136 3.55 5.26 -3.83
C GLU A 136 3.63 3.73 -4.03
N GLU A 137 2.50 3.09 -4.27
CA GLU A 137 2.43 1.64 -4.51
C GLU A 137 3.24 1.24 -5.77
N ILE A 138 3.08 1.96 -6.87
CA ILE A 138 3.75 1.63 -8.14
C ILE A 138 5.26 1.82 -8.00
N GLN A 139 5.69 2.94 -7.40
CA GLN A 139 7.09 3.26 -7.21
C GLN A 139 7.79 2.20 -6.36
N HIS A 140 7.26 1.89 -5.20
CA HIS A 140 7.88 0.97 -4.25
C HIS A 140 7.79 -0.50 -4.69
N ARG A 141 6.77 -0.89 -5.46
CA ARG A 141 6.76 -2.20 -6.14
C ARG A 141 7.91 -2.34 -7.13
N GLY A 142 8.25 -1.27 -7.83
CA GLY A 142 9.43 -1.27 -8.69
C GLY A 142 10.74 -1.53 -7.92
N GLU A 143 10.88 -0.94 -6.73
CA GLU A 143 12.02 -1.20 -5.84
C GLU A 143 12.04 -2.64 -5.33
N LEU A 144 10.89 -3.17 -4.86
CA LEU A 144 10.77 -4.56 -4.41
C LEU A 144 11.17 -5.54 -5.51
N ASN A 145 10.71 -5.32 -6.75
CA ASN A 145 11.10 -6.16 -7.90
C ASN A 145 12.61 -6.12 -8.12
N ALA A 146 13.20 -4.92 -8.12
CA ALA A 146 14.65 -4.76 -8.32
C ALA A 146 15.47 -5.46 -7.22
N LEU A 147 15.04 -5.39 -5.96
CA LEU A 147 15.71 -6.04 -4.84
C LEU A 147 15.57 -7.57 -4.85
N LEU A 148 14.40 -8.09 -5.25
CA LEU A 148 14.18 -9.54 -5.38
C LEU A 148 15.08 -10.13 -6.48
N TRP A 149 15.20 -9.46 -7.63
CA TRP A 149 16.13 -9.88 -8.69
C TRP A 149 17.61 -9.85 -8.25
N GLN A 150 17.99 -8.98 -7.31
CA GLN A 150 19.38 -8.97 -6.78
C GLN A 150 19.72 -10.21 -5.94
N ILE A 151 18.72 -10.95 -5.49
CA ILE A 151 18.88 -12.19 -4.70
C ILE A 151 18.38 -13.42 -5.44
N ASP A 152 18.27 -13.35 -6.76
CA ASP A 152 17.80 -14.42 -7.64
C ASP A 152 16.40 -14.97 -7.26
N VAL A 153 15.52 -14.12 -6.72
CA VAL A 153 14.13 -14.44 -6.40
C VAL A 153 13.21 -13.77 -7.40
N GLU A 154 12.35 -14.56 -8.03
CA GLU A 154 11.38 -14.05 -8.99
C GLU A 154 10.27 -13.25 -8.28
N PRO A 155 10.05 -11.96 -8.66
CA PRO A 155 8.93 -11.18 -8.14
C PRO A 155 7.57 -11.80 -8.49
N PRO A 156 6.51 -11.50 -7.74
CA PRO A 156 5.17 -11.97 -8.10
C PRO A 156 4.74 -11.38 -9.45
N VAL A 157 4.07 -12.20 -10.26
CA VAL A 157 3.45 -11.73 -11.51
C VAL A 157 2.22 -10.89 -11.14
N LEU A 158 2.29 -9.59 -11.41
CA LEU A 158 1.27 -8.62 -11.05
C LEU A 158 0.92 -7.80 -12.30
N ASP A 159 -0.15 -8.18 -12.95
CA ASP A 159 -0.71 -7.47 -14.09
C ASP A 159 -2.15 -7.06 -13.78
N TRP A 160 -2.46 -5.79 -14.04
CA TRP A 160 -3.79 -5.24 -13.82
C TRP A 160 -4.86 -5.95 -14.66
N ILE A 161 -4.54 -6.28 -15.90
CA ILE A 161 -5.49 -6.94 -16.80
C ILE A 161 -5.73 -8.39 -16.36
N ASP A 162 -4.68 -9.10 -15.95
CA ASP A 162 -4.79 -10.47 -15.43
C ASP A 162 -5.65 -10.49 -14.16
N TRP A 163 -5.41 -9.53 -13.25
CA TRP A 163 -6.25 -9.38 -12.05
C TRP A 163 -7.72 -9.14 -12.40
N LYS A 164 -8.02 -8.29 -13.40
CA LYS A 164 -9.39 -8.08 -13.89
C LYS A 164 -10.02 -9.33 -14.47
N TYR A 165 -9.24 -10.18 -15.15
CA TYR A 165 -9.71 -11.48 -15.64
C TYR A 165 -10.08 -12.40 -14.47
N ILE A 166 -9.21 -12.51 -13.45
CA ILE A 166 -9.46 -13.32 -12.25
C ILE A 166 -10.76 -12.88 -11.57
N GLN A 167 -10.98 -11.56 -11.41
CA GLN A 167 -12.19 -11.02 -10.78
C GLN A 167 -13.49 -11.30 -11.56
N ARG A 168 -13.41 -11.43 -12.88
CA ARG A 168 -14.58 -11.61 -13.77
C ARG A 168 -14.82 -13.05 -14.21
N THR A 169 -13.86 -13.91 -13.99
CA THR A 169 -13.98 -15.34 -14.33
C THR A 169 -14.41 -16.11 -13.07
N PRO A 170 -15.59 -16.72 -13.06
CA PRO A 170 -15.96 -17.55 -11.92
C PRO A 170 -14.96 -18.71 -11.77
N PRO A 171 -14.68 -19.15 -10.54
CA PRO A 171 -13.81 -20.28 -10.32
C PRO A 171 -14.33 -21.49 -11.13
N SER A 172 -13.42 -22.16 -11.83
CA SER A 172 -13.76 -23.40 -12.55
C SER A 172 -14.29 -24.41 -11.53
N VAL A 173 -15.53 -24.84 -11.73
CA VAL A 173 -16.21 -25.85 -10.89
C VAL A 173 -15.56 -27.20 -11.14
#